data_2806cf1cdccbc7588d7232521a93e978
#
_entry.id   2806cf1cdccbc7588d7232521a93e978
#
_cell.length_a   1.000
_cell.length_b   1.000
_cell.length_c   1.000
_cell.angle_alpha   90.00
_cell.angle_beta   90.00
_cell.angle_gamma   90.00
#
_symmetry.space_group_name_H-M   'P 1'
#
loop_
_entity.id
_entity.type
_entity.pdbx_description
1 polymer ?
#
loop_
_entity_poly.entity_id
_entity_poly.type
_entity_poly.pdbx_seq_one_letter_code
_entity_poly.pdbx_strand_id
1 'polypeptide(L)'
;GTPPVRRGGPCTAALAWDVPVASIVGPYNRGAIELAMITLALSKGRIFEETLPLLGAAGIEVLEDPEKSRKLILPTNHEDVRVVLVRASDVPTYVQYGGADMGVCGKDTLLEHRAEWGGAARSGLFQPLDLRIARCRVSVAVRADFDYQQAVRQGSRLKVATKYPGIAREFFAAKGVHVDLIKLYGSMELAPLTGLADAIVDLVSTGNTLKANHLVEVEQIMDISSHLVVNQAALKLKQARLRRIIDAFASAIR
;
A
#
# COMPACT_ATOMS: atom_id res chain seq x y z
N GLY A 1 43.11 -31.64 -50.37
CA GLY A 1 43.52 -30.39 -49.78
C GLY A 1 42.51 -29.90 -48.74
N THR A 2 42.81 -30.11 -47.47
CA THR A 2 42.05 -29.60 -46.34
C THR A 2 42.37 -28.12 -46.08
N PRO A 3 41.39 -27.20 -45.80
CA PRO A 3 41.70 -25.82 -45.45
C PRO A 3 42.16 -25.70 -44.00
N PRO A 4 42.91 -24.65 -43.62
CA PRO A 4 43.52 -24.52 -42.30
C PRO A 4 42.55 -24.01 -41.23
N VAL A 5 42.67 -24.58 -40.03
CA VAL A 5 41.98 -24.22 -38.81
C VAL A 5 42.49 -22.85 -38.31
N ARG A 6 41.63 -21.85 -38.24
CA ARG A 6 41.92 -20.57 -37.55
C ARG A 6 41.81 -20.75 -36.04
N ARG A 7 42.91 -20.52 -35.33
CA ARG A 7 42.97 -20.44 -33.86
C ARG A 7 42.23 -19.16 -33.38
N GLY A 8 41.24 -19.35 -32.52
CA GLY A 8 40.53 -18.25 -31.86
C GLY A 8 41.43 -17.54 -30.84
N GLY A 9 41.52 -16.23 -30.96
CA GLY A 9 42.05 -15.34 -29.92
C GLY A 9 41.02 -15.10 -28.82
N PRO A 10 41.41 -14.63 -27.62
CA PRO A 10 40.50 -14.45 -26.49
C PRO A 10 39.49 -13.33 -26.78
N CYS A 11 38.22 -13.68 -26.70
CA CYS A 11 37.10 -12.74 -26.81
C CYS A 11 36.98 -11.99 -25.49
N THR A 12 37.60 -10.81 -25.37
CA THR A 12 37.28 -9.84 -24.31
C THR A 12 35.99 -9.13 -24.71
N ALA A 13 34.85 -9.71 -24.32
CA ALA A 13 33.56 -9.03 -24.39
C ALA A 13 33.51 -7.95 -23.31
N ALA A 14 33.90 -6.73 -23.66
CA ALA A 14 33.52 -5.54 -22.91
C ALA A 14 31.98 -5.43 -22.98
N LEU A 15 31.34 -5.64 -21.86
CA LEU A 15 29.92 -5.41 -21.70
C LEU A 15 29.64 -3.91 -21.82
N ALA A 16 29.31 -3.48 -23.03
CA ALA A 16 28.81 -2.12 -23.30
C ALA A 16 27.39 -2.00 -22.75
N TRP A 17 27.26 -1.37 -21.58
CA TRP A 17 25.99 -1.03 -20.93
C TRP A 17 25.52 0.40 -21.23
N ASP A 18 26.11 1.07 -22.23
CA ASP A 18 25.82 2.45 -22.64
C ASP A 18 25.09 2.52 -24.00
N VAL A 19 24.04 1.72 -24.18
CA VAL A 19 23.14 1.94 -25.31
C VAL A 19 21.98 2.78 -24.80
N PRO A 20 21.77 4.02 -25.32
CA PRO A 20 20.62 4.83 -24.94
C PRO A 20 19.34 4.07 -25.28
N VAL A 21 18.41 3.98 -24.34
CA VAL A 21 17.13 3.28 -24.49
C VAL A 21 16.32 3.78 -25.71
N ALA A 22 16.53 5.03 -26.11
CA ALA A 22 15.93 5.63 -27.30
C ALA A 22 16.32 4.98 -28.64
N SER A 23 17.42 4.24 -28.72
CA SER A 23 17.88 3.62 -29.97
C SER A 23 17.32 2.20 -30.21
N ILE A 24 16.56 1.65 -29.28
CA ILE A 24 16.00 0.28 -29.33
C ILE A 24 14.50 0.30 -29.72
N VAL A 25 13.89 1.46 -29.87
CA VAL A 25 12.43 1.61 -30.06
C VAL A 25 12.06 1.56 -31.53
N GLY A 26 11.94 0.36 -32.08
CA GLY A 26 11.11 0.09 -33.27
C GLY A 26 9.64 -0.10 -32.87
N PRO A 27 8.67 0.00 -33.81
CA PRO A 27 7.22 -0.01 -33.52
C PRO A 27 6.67 -1.30 -32.86
N TYR A 28 7.50 -2.28 -32.60
CA TYR A 28 7.12 -3.59 -32.03
C TYR A 28 7.58 -3.83 -30.58
N ASN A 29 8.14 -2.83 -29.88
CA ASN A 29 8.80 -3.09 -28.59
C ASN A 29 8.07 -2.54 -27.36
N ARG A 30 6.72 -2.57 -27.34
CA ARG A 30 5.95 -2.24 -26.12
C ARG A 30 6.37 -3.06 -24.90
N GLY A 31 6.66 -4.33 -25.09
CA GLY A 31 7.09 -5.22 -24.00
C GLY A 31 8.45 -4.86 -23.38
N ALA A 32 9.43 -4.38 -24.18
CA ALA A 32 10.73 -3.99 -23.64
C ALA A 32 10.69 -2.63 -22.91
N ILE A 33 9.83 -1.71 -23.36
CA ILE A 33 9.59 -0.43 -22.68
C ILE A 33 8.88 -0.69 -21.33
N GLU A 34 7.91 -1.59 -21.32
CA GLU A 34 7.16 -1.96 -20.11
C GLU A 34 8.07 -2.67 -19.08
N LEU A 35 9.02 -3.49 -19.54
CA LEU A 35 10.05 -4.09 -18.69
C LEU A 35 11.05 -3.06 -18.14
N ALA A 36 11.32 -1.98 -18.86
CA ALA A 36 12.21 -0.91 -18.42
C ALA A 36 11.51 0.07 -17.45
N MET A 37 10.20 0.29 -17.58
CA MET A 37 9.44 1.26 -16.77
C MET A 37 9.21 0.73 -15.35
N ILE A 38 9.47 1.57 -14.34
CA ILE A 38 9.03 1.34 -12.96
C ILE A 38 7.78 2.17 -12.68
N THR A 39 6.74 1.53 -12.20
CA THR A 39 5.49 2.17 -11.83
C THR A 39 5.26 2.04 -10.32
N LEU A 40 5.11 3.19 -9.64
CA LEU A 40 4.77 3.26 -8.21
C LEU A 40 3.30 3.64 -8.04
N ALA A 41 2.53 2.85 -7.29
CA ALA A 41 1.15 3.17 -6.92
C ALA A 41 1.12 3.92 -5.58
N LEU A 42 0.59 5.14 -5.59
CA LEU A 42 0.41 5.97 -4.40
C LEU A 42 -1.03 6.48 -4.30
N SER A 43 -1.49 6.74 -3.08
CA SER A 43 -2.77 7.42 -2.85
C SER A 43 -2.54 8.89 -2.52
N LYS A 44 -3.46 9.76 -2.92
CA LYS A 44 -3.43 11.19 -2.54
C LYS A 44 -3.49 11.39 -1.02
N GLY A 45 -3.12 12.58 -0.58
CA GLY A 45 -3.17 13.02 0.80
C GLY A 45 -1.94 12.60 1.60
N ARG A 46 -2.11 12.41 2.90
CA ARG A 46 -1.02 12.25 3.87
C ARG A 46 0.02 11.18 3.50
N ILE A 47 -0.42 10.02 2.97
CA ILE A 47 0.52 8.96 2.54
C ILE A 47 1.41 9.46 1.39
N PHE A 48 0.83 10.19 0.42
CA PHE A 48 1.62 10.78 -0.66
C PHE A 48 2.64 11.76 -0.14
N GLU A 49 2.20 12.74 0.66
CA GLU A 49 3.05 13.80 1.21
C GLU A 49 4.23 13.23 2.02
N GLU A 50 3.94 12.27 2.92
CA GLU A 50 4.97 11.65 3.75
C GLU A 50 5.85 10.63 2.98
N THR A 51 5.44 10.21 1.77
CA THR A 51 6.28 9.38 0.88
C THR A 51 7.26 10.20 0.06
N LEU A 52 6.98 11.48 -0.23
CA LEU A 52 7.86 12.33 -1.03
C LEU A 52 9.32 12.40 -0.53
N PRO A 53 9.58 12.56 0.78
CA PRO A 53 10.96 12.53 1.29
C PRO A 53 11.69 11.21 1.03
N LEU A 54 10.96 10.07 1.07
CA LEU A 54 11.52 8.75 0.80
C LEU A 54 11.85 8.59 -0.69
N LEU A 55 10.99 9.11 -1.58
CA LEU A 55 11.27 9.18 -3.02
C LEU A 55 12.49 10.05 -3.29
N GLY A 56 12.58 11.22 -2.66
CA GLY A 56 13.76 12.10 -2.75
C GLY A 56 15.05 11.42 -2.32
N ALA A 57 15.02 10.61 -1.25
CA ALA A 57 16.16 9.81 -0.82
C ALA A 57 16.59 8.76 -1.86
N ALA A 58 15.64 8.27 -2.67
CA ALA A 58 15.91 7.39 -3.80
C ALA A 58 16.29 8.14 -5.10
N GLY A 59 16.41 9.49 -5.04
CA GLY A 59 16.68 10.34 -6.19
C GLY A 59 15.49 10.52 -7.14
N ILE A 60 14.28 10.19 -6.68
CA ILE A 60 13.04 10.28 -7.47
C ILE A 60 12.27 11.53 -7.05
N GLU A 61 12.05 12.43 -8.00
CA GLU A 61 11.26 13.65 -7.79
C GLU A 61 10.00 13.59 -8.66
N VAL A 62 8.83 13.77 -8.05
CA VAL A 62 7.55 13.87 -8.77
C VAL A 62 7.41 15.29 -9.31
N LEU A 63 7.26 15.43 -10.63
CA LEU A 63 7.30 16.74 -11.31
C LEU A 63 5.98 17.49 -11.27
N GLU A 64 4.88 16.84 -10.92
CA GLU A 64 3.55 17.45 -10.89
C GLU A 64 2.89 17.27 -9.51
N ASP A 65 2.27 18.36 -9.03
CA ASP A 65 1.50 18.35 -7.79
C ASP A 65 0.16 17.62 -8.01
N PRO A 66 -0.13 16.52 -7.30
CA PRO A 66 -1.35 15.74 -7.46
C PRO A 66 -2.62 16.53 -7.10
N GLU A 67 -2.52 17.54 -6.23
CA GLU A 67 -3.68 18.35 -5.84
C GLU A 67 -4.06 19.39 -6.91
N LYS A 68 -3.11 19.81 -7.73
CA LYS A 68 -3.31 20.76 -8.83
C LYS A 68 -3.55 20.08 -10.18
N SER A 69 -3.04 18.87 -10.33
CA SER A 69 -3.16 18.11 -11.59
C SER A 69 -4.38 17.18 -11.55
N ARG A 70 -5.08 17.06 -12.69
CA ARG A 70 -6.11 16.04 -12.90
C ARG A 70 -5.54 14.74 -13.46
N LYS A 71 -4.23 14.69 -13.73
CA LYS A 71 -3.56 13.49 -14.21
C LYS A 71 -3.49 12.44 -13.11
N LEU A 72 -3.70 11.20 -13.48
CA LEU A 72 -3.58 10.05 -12.60
C LEU A 72 -2.23 9.33 -12.78
N ILE A 73 -1.46 9.71 -13.78
CA ILE A 73 -0.09 9.26 -14.01
C ILE A 73 0.80 10.48 -13.98
N LEU A 74 1.66 10.55 -12.98
CA LEU A 74 2.57 11.65 -12.75
C LEU A 74 3.97 11.27 -13.24
N PRO A 75 4.61 12.12 -14.05
CA PRO A 75 6.00 11.96 -14.46
C PRO A 75 6.94 12.25 -13.28
N THR A 76 8.12 11.65 -13.34
CA THR A 76 9.22 11.96 -12.43
C THR A 76 10.41 12.53 -13.19
N ASN A 77 11.46 12.92 -12.48
CA ASN A 77 12.75 13.33 -13.05
C ASN A 77 13.46 12.17 -13.80
N HIS A 78 12.95 10.93 -13.72
CA HIS A 78 13.42 9.77 -14.47
C HIS A 78 12.40 9.38 -15.52
N GLU A 79 12.78 9.32 -16.81
CA GLU A 79 11.88 8.94 -17.91
C GLU A 79 11.32 7.52 -17.78
N ASP A 80 12.02 6.65 -17.04
CA ASP A 80 11.69 5.25 -16.82
C ASP A 80 11.07 4.96 -15.44
N VAL A 81 10.65 6.02 -14.72
CA VAL A 81 9.93 5.93 -13.44
C VAL A 81 8.70 6.83 -13.49
N ARG A 82 7.55 6.29 -13.10
CA ARG A 82 6.29 7.04 -13.00
C ARG A 82 5.53 6.70 -11.73
N VAL A 83 4.71 7.64 -11.29
CA VAL A 83 3.78 7.45 -10.18
C VAL A 83 2.36 7.36 -10.72
N VAL A 84 1.60 6.37 -10.29
CA VAL A 84 0.15 6.26 -10.56
C VAL A 84 -0.62 6.58 -9.29
N LEU A 85 -1.61 7.46 -9.42
CA LEU A 85 -2.47 7.86 -8.32
C LEU A 85 -3.73 7.00 -8.32
N VAL A 86 -3.90 6.24 -7.25
CA VAL A 86 -5.05 5.36 -7.04
C VAL A 86 -5.65 5.57 -5.66
N ARG A 87 -6.82 5.03 -5.39
CA ARG A 87 -7.37 5.02 -4.02
C ARG A 87 -6.49 4.16 -3.12
N ALA A 88 -6.36 4.55 -1.85
CA ALA A 88 -5.54 3.80 -0.89
C ALA A 88 -5.94 2.31 -0.82
N SER A 89 -7.25 2.00 -0.87
CA SER A 89 -7.77 0.63 -0.91
C SER A 89 -7.32 -0.18 -2.12
N ASP A 90 -7.00 0.49 -3.22
CA ASP A 90 -6.74 -0.18 -4.51
C ASP A 90 -5.23 -0.41 -4.74
N VAL A 91 -4.36 0.26 -3.97
CA VAL A 91 -2.90 0.12 -4.10
C VAL A 91 -2.45 -1.34 -4.07
N PRO A 92 -2.86 -2.19 -3.10
CA PRO A 92 -2.46 -3.60 -3.08
C PRO A 92 -2.89 -4.34 -4.34
N THR A 93 -4.09 -4.08 -4.86
CA THR A 93 -4.63 -4.70 -6.08
C THR A 93 -3.82 -4.30 -7.31
N TYR A 94 -3.51 -3.00 -7.47
CA TYR A 94 -2.67 -2.55 -8.59
C TYR A 94 -1.29 -3.20 -8.59
N VAL A 95 -0.69 -3.34 -7.42
CA VAL A 95 0.62 -4.01 -7.28
C VAL A 95 0.49 -5.51 -7.50
N GLN A 96 -0.53 -6.17 -6.95
CA GLN A 96 -0.74 -7.62 -7.11
C GLN A 96 -0.88 -8.02 -8.57
N TYR A 97 -1.67 -7.29 -9.35
CA TYR A 97 -1.92 -7.59 -10.76
C TYR A 97 -0.91 -6.98 -11.73
N GLY A 98 0.14 -6.34 -11.24
CA GLY A 98 1.21 -5.79 -12.07
C GLY A 98 0.87 -4.47 -12.78
N GLY A 99 -0.23 -3.82 -12.42
CA GLY A 99 -0.53 -2.45 -12.83
C GLY A 99 0.44 -1.43 -12.25
N ALA A 100 1.11 -1.81 -11.14
CA ALA A 100 2.26 -1.15 -10.57
C ALA A 100 3.28 -2.19 -10.10
N ASP A 101 4.58 -1.84 -10.14
CA ASP A 101 5.65 -2.70 -9.67
C ASP A 101 5.78 -2.68 -8.14
N MET A 102 5.50 -1.52 -7.55
CA MET A 102 5.51 -1.28 -6.12
C MET A 102 4.48 -0.21 -5.74
N GLY A 103 4.17 -0.11 -4.45
CA GLY A 103 3.24 0.89 -3.96
C GLY A 103 3.36 1.10 -2.46
N VAL A 104 2.72 2.16 -1.96
CA VAL A 104 2.68 2.48 -0.53
C VAL A 104 1.22 2.46 -0.07
N CYS A 105 0.92 1.65 0.93
CA CYS A 105 -0.41 1.56 1.52
C CYS A 105 -0.34 1.34 3.03
N GLY A 106 -1.42 1.71 3.73
CA GLY A 106 -1.54 1.46 5.16
C GLY A 106 -1.59 -0.04 5.47
N LYS A 107 -1.07 -0.42 6.62
CA LYS A 107 -1.12 -1.80 7.13
C LYS A 107 -2.56 -2.32 7.24
N ASP A 108 -3.52 -1.46 7.61
CA ASP A 108 -4.95 -1.72 7.63
C ASP A 108 -5.48 -2.25 6.30
N THR A 109 -5.20 -1.49 5.22
CA THR A 109 -5.59 -1.85 3.85
C THR A 109 -4.93 -3.16 3.41
N LEU A 110 -3.66 -3.37 3.76
CA LEU A 110 -2.93 -4.59 3.40
C LEU A 110 -3.48 -5.82 4.13
N LEU A 111 -3.86 -5.69 5.40
CA LEU A 111 -4.47 -6.77 6.18
C LEU A 111 -5.86 -7.15 5.62
N GLU A 112 -6.70 -6.17 5.32
CA GLU A 112 -8.00 -6.42 4.68
C GLU A 112 -7.85 -7.11 3.33
N HIS A 113 -6.94 -6.60 2.49
CA HIS A 113 -6.66 -7.22 1.20
C HIS A 113 -6.23 -8.70 1.35
N ARG A 114 -5.35 -9.00 2.32
CA ARG A 114 -4.92 -10.37 2.60
C ARG A 114 -6.05 -11.25 3.12
N ALA A 115 -6.92 -10.71 3.97
CA ALA A 115 -8.08 -11.44 4.47
C ALA A 115 -9.04 -11.83 3.34
N GLU A 116 -9.28 -10.94 2.38
CA GLU A 116 -10.10 -11.21 1.19
C GLU A 116 -9.49 -12.30 0.28
N TRP A 117 -8.17 -12.38 0.19
CA TRP A 117 -7.45 -13.33 -0.66
C TRP A 117 -7.05 -14.64 0.02
N GLY A 118 -7.45 -14.87 1.26
CA GLY A 118 -7.14 -16.10 2.00
C GLY A 118 -5.69 -16.19 2.48
N GLY A 119 -5.06 -15.05 2.74
CA GLY A 119 -3.77 -14.93 3.39
C GLY A 119 -2.64 -14.37 2.52
N ALA A 120 -1.52 -14.07 3.18
CA ALA A 120 -0.36 -13.42 2.57
C ALA A 120 0.27 -14.21 1.41
N ALA A 121 0.28 -15.54 1.50
CA ALA A 121 0.90 -16.41 0.49
C ALA A 121 0.19 -16.36 -0.88
N ARG A 122 -1.11 -16.06 -0.90
CA ARG A 122 -1.91 -16.00 -2.13
C ARG A 122 -1.93 -14.62 -2.76
N SER A 123 -1.57 -13.57 -2.03
CA SER A 123 -1.64 -12.20 -2.54
C SER A 123 -0.54 -11.86 -3.55
N GLY A 124 0.53 -12.68 -3.67
CA GLY A 124 1.65 -12.37 -4.56
C GLY A 124 2.39 -11.06 -4.23
N LEU A 125 2.09 -10.47 -3.07
CA LEU A 125 2.69 -9.22 -2.59
C LEU A 125 3.85 -9.51 -1.65
N PHE A 126 4.99 -8.86 -1.92
CA PHE A 126 6.11 -8.80 -0.99
C PHE A 126 6.08 -7.47 -0.23
N GLN A 127 6.28 -7.52 1.07
CA GLN A 127 6.24 -6.38 1.98
C GLN A 127 7.60 -6.21 2.64
N PRO A 128 8.56 -5.52 1.98
CA PRO A 128 9.93 -5.42 2.49
C PRO A 128 10.10 -4.47 3.67
N LEU A 129 9.30 -3.40 3.76
CA LEU A 129 9.53 -2.31 4.71
C LEU A 129 8.23 -1.80 5.34
N ASP A 130 8.29 -1.57 6.65
CA ASP A 130 7.41 -0.63 7.36
C ASP A 130 8.04 0.76 7.24
N LEU A 131 7.37 1.66 6.54
CA LEU A 131 7.88 3.01 6.27
C LEU A 131 7.76 3.96 7.46
N ARG A 132 7.03 3.57 8.51
CA ARG A 132 6.79 4.34 9.73
C ARG A 132 6.15 5.71 9.49
N ILE A 133 5.51 5.92 8.35
CA ILE A 133 4.79 7.14 7.96
C ILE A 133 3.28 6.95 8.09
N ALA A 134 2.54 8.05 8.07
CA ALA A 134 1.07 8.13 8.19
C ALA A 134 0.54 7.33 9.40
N ARG A 135 1.25 7.41 10.53
CA ARG A 135 0.92 6.66 11.73
C ARG A 135 -0.45 7.02 12.29
N CYS A 136 -1.20 5.99 12.64
CA CYS A 136 -2.48 6.05 13.32
C CYS A 136 -2.72 4.72 14.05
N ARG A 137 -3.94 4.49 14.52
CA ARG A 137 -4.34 3.22 15.13
C ARG A 137 -5.73 2.81 14.65
N VAL A 138 -6.00 1.51 14.63
CA VAL A 138 -7.36 0.99 14.51
C VAL A 138 -7.91 0.83 15.91
N SER A 139 -9.11 1.35 16.14
CA SER A 139 -9.73 1.33 17.46
C SER A 139 -11.23 1.08 17.39
N VAL A 140 -11.77 0.55 18.48
CA VAL A 140 -13.21 0.48 18.73
C VAL A 140 -13.65 1.80 19.33
N ALA A 141 -14.70 2.41 18.78
CA ALA A 141 -15.33 3.58 19.35
C ALA A 141 -16.85 3.40 19.43
N VAL A 142 -17.45 4.00 20.45
CA VAL A 142 -18.88 3.92 20.73
C VAL A 142 -19.42 5.30 21.09
N ARG A 143 -20.74 5.44 21.18
CA ARG A 143 -21.34 6.65 21.76
C ARG A 143 -20.94 6.78 23.23
N ALA A 144 -20.79 8.01 23.69
CA ALA A 144 -20.38 8.30 25.07
C ALA A 144 -21.34 7.75 26.14
N ASP A 145 -22.60 7.55 25.79
CA ASP A 145 -23.66 7.01 26.66
C ASP A 145 -23.82 5.49 26.58
N PHE A 146 -23.00 4.79 25.78
CA PHE A 146 -23.07 3.34 25.60
C PHE A 146 -22.04 2.63 26.49
N ASP A 147 -22.51 1.74 27.37
CA ASP A 147 -21.62 0.91 28.21
C ASP A 147 -21.11 -0.32 27.46
N TYR A 148 -20.01 -0.10 26.71
CA TYR A 148 -19.34 -1.14 25.93
C TYR A 148 -18.85 -2.31 26.80
N GLN A 149 -18.31 -2.01 27.99
CA GLN A 149 -17.74 -3.04 28.87
C GLN A 149 -18.84 -3.96 29.42
N GLN A 150 -19.97 -3.40 29.79
CA GLN A 150 -21.13 -4.17 30.23
C GLN A 150 -21.67 -5.03 29.09
N ALA A 151 -21.84 -4.48 27.89
CA ALA A 151 -22.33 -5.22 26.73
C ALA A 151 -21.44 -6.42 26.39
N VAL A 152 -20.11 -6.25 26.42
CA VAL A 152 -19.15 -7.34 26.21
C VAL A 152 -19.24 -8.40 27.28
N ARG A 153 -19.31 -8.02 28.58
CA ARG A 153 -19.42 -8.97 29.70
C ARG A 153 -20.71 -9.77 29.70
N GLN A 154 -21.81 -9.18 29.27
CA GLN A 154 -23.12 -9.84 29.17
C GLN A 154 -23.24 -10.76 27.96
N GLY A 155 -22.23 -10.82 27.08
CA GLY A 155 -22.25 -11.58 25.85
C GLY A 155 -23.26 -11.05 24.83
N SER A 156 -23.57 -9.75 24.90
CA SER A 156 -24.46 -9.10 23.95
C SER A 156 -23.88 -9.18 22.55
N ARG A 157 -24.76 -9.46 21.58
CA ARG A 157 -24.38 -9.46 20.17
C ARG A 157 -24.31 -8.01 19.66
N LEU A 158 -23.10 -7.50 19.48
CA LEU A 158 -22.87 -6.12 19.09
C LEU A 158 -22.93 -5.97 17.56
N LYS A 159 -23.62 -4.92 17.10
CA LYS A 159 -23.54 -4.45 15.71
C LYS A 159 -22.34 -3.51 15.58
N VAL A 160 -21.40 -3.84 14.71
CA VAL A 160 -20.16 -3.08 14.53
C VAL A 160 -20.05 -2.63 13.08
N ALA A 161 -20.08 -1.32 12.85
CA ALA A 161 -19.86 -0.75 11.53
C ALA A 161 -18.37 -0.51 11.30
N THR A 162 -17.86 -0.91 10.13
CA THR A 162 -16.45 -0.79 9.83
C THR A 162 -16.14 -0.85 8.34
N LYS A 163 -15.04 -0.21 7.96
CA LYS A 163 -14.39 -0.40 6.66
C LYS A 163 -13.48 -1.65 6.65
N TYR A 164 -13.17 -2.19 7.84
CA TYR A 164 -12.16 -3.22 8.09
C TYR A 164 -12.79 -4.50 8.69
N PRO A 165 -13.68 -5.20 7.94
CA PRO A 165 -14.39 -6.36 8.49
C PRO A 165 -13.48 -7.53 8.82
N GLY A 166 -12.35 -7.71 8.14
CA GLY A 166 -11.36 -8.73 8.43
C GLY A 166 -10.70 -8.50 9.79
N ILE A 167 -10.15 -7.29 9.99
CA ILE A 167 -9.50 -6.89 11.25
C ILE A 167 -10.51 -6.97 12.42
N ALA A 168 -11.71 -6.43 12.24
CA ALA A 168 -12.74 -6.46 13.27
C ALA A 168 -13.13 -7.89 13.64
N ARG A 169 -13.32 -8.77 12.65
CA ARG A 169 -13.67 -10.18 12.89
C ARG A 169 -12.61 -10.90 13.71
N GLU A 170 -11.33 -10.76 13.33
CA GLU A 170 -10.22 -11.39 14.05
C GLU A 170 -10.13 -10.89 15.48
N PHE A 171 -10.24 -9.58 15.68
CA PHE A 171 -10.17 -8.96 17.00
C PHE A 171 -11.28 -9.45 17.93
N PHE A 172 -12.55 -9.39 17.52
CA PHE A 172 -13.67 -9.80 18.35
C PHE A 172 -13.70 -11.31 18.55
N ALA A 173 -13.32 -12.11 17.55
CA ALA A 173 -13.20 -13.56 17.67
C ALA A 173 -12.14 -13.97 18.71
N ALA A 174 -10.98 -13.30 18.71
CA ALA A 174 -9.92 -13.55 19.70
C ALA A 174 -10.37 -13.25 21.14
N LYS A 175 -11.35 -12.36 21.30
CA LYS A 175 -11.95 -12.00 22.60
C LYS A 175 -13.17 -12.86 22.97
N GLY A 176 -13.64 -13.72 22.08
CA GLY A 176 -14.87 -14.50 22.28
C GLY A 176 -16.15 -13.65 22.22
N VAL A 177 -16.10 -12.46 21.60
CA VAL A 177 -17.22 -11.56 21.48
C VAL A 177 -17.94 -11.77 20.16
N HIS A 178 -19.27 -12.00 20.22
CA HIS A 178 -20.10 -12.12 19.03
C HIS A 178 -20.47 -10.78 18.46
N VAL A 179 -20.19 -10.55 17.18
CA VAL A 179 -20.48 -9.29 16.49
C VAL A 179 -21.19 -9.53 15.16
N ASP A 180 -22.09 -8.61 14.81
CA ASP A 180 -22.65 -8.46 13.47
C ASP A 180 -21.90 -7.32 12.77
N LEU A 181 -21.06 -7.68 11.78
CA LEU A 181 -20.25 -6.70 11.06
C LEU A 181 -21.05 -6.07 9.91
N ILE A 182 -21.10 -4.75 9.90
CA ILE A 182 -21.73 -3.95 8.87
C ILE A 182 -20.62 -3.23 8.09
N LYS A 183 -20.36 -3.66 6.84
CA LYS A 183 -19.33 -3.04 6.01
C LYS A 183 -19.82 -1.71 5.47
N LEU A 184 -19.10 -0.65 5.79
CA LEU A 184 -19.28 0.69 5.24
C LEU A 184 -17.99 1.14 4.54
N TYR A 185 -18.09 2.19 3.70
CA TYR A 185 -16.95 2.69 2.93
C TYR A 185 -16.48 4.08 3.38
N GLY A 186 -17.23 4.74 4.26
CA GLY A 186 -16.91 6.05 4.83
C GLY A 186 -17.98 6.50 5.82
N SER A 187 -17.71 7.62 6.51
CA SER A 187 -18.61 8.23 7.51
C SER A 187 -19.07 7.25 8.60
N MET A 188 -18.10 6.49 9.13
CA MET A 188 -18.38 5.46 10.16
C MET A 188 -19.07 6.03 11.37
N GLU A 189 -18.74 7.27 11.74
CA GLU A 189 -19.26 7.98 12.92
C GLU A 189 -20.77 8.15 12.90
N LEU A 190 -21.39 8.16 11.72
CA LEU A 190 -22.85 8.25 11.60
C LEU A 190 -23.56 6.98 12.05
N ALA A 191 -22.91 5.81 11.95
CA ALA A 191 -23.58 4.54 12.23
C ALA A 191 -24.10 4.43 13.68
N PRO A 192 -23.33 4.77 14.73
CA PRO A 192 -23.87 4.79 16.09
C PRO A 192 -24.90 5.90 16.33
N LEU A 193 -24.76 7.03 15.68
CA LEU A 193 -25.65 8.18 15.85
C LEU A 193 -27.05 7.92 15.26
N THR A 194 -27.12 7.13 14.20
CA THR A 194 -28.38 6.76 13.54
C THR A 194 -28.99 5.45 14.06
N GLY A 195 -28.32 4.79 15.03
CA GLY A 195 -28.76 3.50 15.56
C GLY A 195 -28.51 2.32 14.60
N LEU A 196 -27.72 2.51 13.54
CA LEU A 196 -27.34 1.45 12.62
C LEU A 196 -26.40 0.43 13.29
N ALA A 197 -25.49 0.90 14.14
CA ALA A 197 -24.53 0.08 14.87
C ALA A 197 -24.38 0.55 16.32
N ASP A 198 -23.92 -0.36 17.19
CA ASP A 198 -23.61 -0.07 18.59
C ASP A 198 -22.19 0.49 18.74
N ALA A 199 -21.28 0.04 17.88
CA ALA A 199 -19.88 0.42 17.86
C ALA A 199 -19.38 0.60 16.43
N ILE A 200 -18.22 1.28 16.30
CA ILE A 200 -17.45 1.34 15.06
C ILE A 200 -16.05 0.80 15.29
N VAL A 201 -15.45 0.27 14.23
CA VAL A 201 -14.01 0.00 14.15
C VAL A 201 -13.46 0.83 13.01
N ASP A 202 -12.62 1.80 13.32
CA ASP A 202 -12.07 2.73 12.33
C ASP A 202 -10.67 3.22 12.73
N LEU A 203 -10.02 3.93 11.78
CA LEU A 203 -8.73 4.57 12.00
C LEU A 203 -8.89 5.81 12.88
N VAL A 204 -8.07 5.87 13.92
CA VAL A 204 -7.99 7.01 14.82
C VAL A 204 -6.57 7.56 14.79
N SER A 205 -6.43 8.82 14.36
CA SER A 205 -5.16 9.56 14.46
C SER A 205 -5.15 10.43 15.71
N THR A 206 -5.82 11.57 15.67
CA THR A 206 -5.92 12.52 16.80
C THR A 206 -7.15 12.31 17.67
N GLY A 207 -8.15 11.60 17.16
CA GLY A 207 -9.46 11.41 17.80
C GLY A 207 -10.41 12.61 17.70
N ASN A 208 -10.05 13.67 16.98
CA ASN A 208 -10.87 14.87 16.84
C ASN A 208 -12.23 14.58 16.17
N THR A 209 -12.24 13.72 15.13
CA THR A 209 -13.48 13.33 14.45
C THR A 209 -14.43 12.59 15.38
N LEU A 210 -13.92 11.67 16.21
CA LEU A 210 -14.72 10.98 17.21
C LEU A 210 -15.34 11.96 18.19
N LYS A 211 -14.53 12.88 18.74
CA LYS A 211 -15.00 13.90 19.70
C LYS A 211 -16.07 14.81 19.09
N ALA A 212 -15.87 15.27 17.86
CA ALA A 212 -16.83 16.12 17.15
C ALA A 212 -18.19 15.42 16.92
N ASN A 213 -18.21 14.08 16.90
CA ASN A 213 -19.41 13.26 16.72
C ASN A 213 -19.87 12.57 18.01
N HIS A 214 -19.46 13.05 19.19
CA HIS A 214 -19.85 12.51 20.50
C HIS A 214 -19.54 11.02 20.67
N LEU A 215 -18.47 10.53 20.00
CA LEU A 215 -17.97 9.18 20.15
C LEU A 215 -16.73 9.17 21.06
N VAL A 216 -16.56 8.07 21.77
CA VAL A 216 -15.40 7.80 22.62
C VAL A 216 -14.69 6.55 22.15
N GLU A 217 -13.37 6.61 22.09
CA GLU A 217 -12.52 5.45 21.86
C GLU A 217 -12.50 4.61 23.15
N VAL A 218 -12.89 3.34 23.04
CA VAL A 218 -12.98 2.43 24.18
C VAL A 218 -11.92 1.35 24.19
N GLU A 219 -11.36 1.04 23.03
CA GLU A 219 -10.34 0.00 22.91
C GLU A 219 -9.51 0.19 21.65
N GLN A 220 -8.19 0.10 21.81
CA GLN A 220 -7.26 0.09 20.68
C GLN A 220 -7.02 -1.35 20.21
N ILE A 221 -7.12 -1.58 18.90
CA ILE A 221 -6.91 -2.89 18.28
C ILE A 221 -5.44 -3.06 17.90
N MET A 222 -4.88 -2.12 17.14
CA MET A 222 -3.49 -2.14 16.70
C MET A 222 -3.00 -0.78 16.22
N ASP A 223 -1.66 -0.61 16.26
CA ASP A 223 -1.01 0.52 15.60
C ASP A 223 -0.88 0.27 14.11
N ILE A 224 -1.04 1.34 13.34
CA ILE A 224 -0.96 1.36 11.88
C ILE A 224 0.13 2.33 11.44
N SER A 225 0.90 1.88 10.46
CA SER A 225 1.83 2.66 9.66
C SER A 225 1.66 2.29 8.19
N SER A 226 2.24 3.05 7.29
CA SER A 226 2.27 2.68 5.87
C SER A 226 3.44 1.77 5.56
N HIS A 227 3.20 0.82 4.66
CA HIS A 227 4.17 -0.17 4.24
C HIS A 227 4.45 -0.07 2.74
N LEU A 228 5.68 -0.36 2.37
CA LEU A 228 6.05 -0.60 0.99
C LEU A 228 5.58 -2.01 0.59
N VAL A 229 4.87 -2.10 -0.52
CA VAL A 229 4.46 -3.37 -1.12
C VAL A 229 5.05 -3.48 -2.52
N VAL A 230 5.48 -4.67 -2.91
CA VAL A 230 6.16 -4.93 -4.17
C VAL A 230 5.56 -6.17 -4.83
N ASN A 231 5.34 -6.10 -6.13
CA ASN A 231 4.94 -7.25 -6.93
C ASN A 231 6.09 -8.27 -7.02
N GLN A 232 5.83 -9.53 -6.66
CA GLN A 232 6.88 -10.56 -6.64
C GLN A 232 7.45 -10.87 -8.02
N ALA A 233 6.64 -10.81 -9.08
CA ALA A 233 7.11 -11.03 -10.45
C ALA A 233 7.96 -9.83 -10.91
N ALA A 234 7.52 -8.60 -10.66
CA ALA A 234 8.30 -7.41 -10.95
C ALA A 234 9.66 -7.42 -10.21
N LEU A 235 9.66 -7.85 -8.93
CA LEU A 235 10.89 -7.98 -8.15
C LEU A 235 11.89 -8.94 -8.78
N LYS A 236 11.44 -10.00 -9.44
CA LYS A 236 12.30 -10.93 -10.17
C LYS A 236 12.81 -10.36 -11.49
N LEU A 237 11.93 -9.69 -12.24
CA LEU A 237 12.23 -9.15 -13.57
C LEU A 237 13.06 -7.86 -13.54
N LYS A 238 12.84 -7.00 -12.54
CA LYS A 238 13.44 -5.65 -12.40
C LYS A 238 14.27 -5.53 -11.12
N GLN A 239 14.84 -6.64 -10.64
CA GLN A 239 15.44 -6.79 -9.31
C GLN A 239 16.44 -5.68 -8.95
N ALA A 240 17.41 -5.40 -9.81
CA ALA A 240 18.49 -4.46 -9.51
C ALA A 240 17.96 -3.04 -9.25
N ARG A 241 16.93 -2.63 -10.00
CA ARG A 241 16.34 -1.30 -9.91
C ARG A 241 15.40 -1.16 -8.71
N LEU A 242 14.49 -2.13 -8.55
CA LEU A 242 13.56 -2.12 -7.40
C LEU A 242 14.34 -2.22 -6.10
N ARG A 243 15.42 -3.00 -6.05
CA ARG A 243 16.24 -3.10 -4.86
C ARG A 243 16.91 -1.80 -4.48
N ARG A 244 17.42 -1.02 -5.44
CA ARG A 244 17.97 0.33 -5.16
C ARG A 244 16.95 1.24 -4.49
N ILE A 245 15.69 1.24 -4.95
CA ILE A 245 14.62 2.04 -4.36
C ILE A 245 14.31 1.54 -2.94
N ILE A 246 14.19 0.22 -2.76
CA ILE A 246 13.93 -0.40 -1.45
C ILE A 246 15.05 -0.05 -0.46
N ASP A 247 16.31 -0.18 -0.87
CA ASP A 247 17.48 0.09 -0.02
C ASP A 247 17.58 1.59 0.33
N ALA A 248 17.26 2.48 -0.61
CA ALA A 248 17.20 3.93 -0.37
C ALA A 248 16.09 4.28 0.65
N PHE A 249 14.90 3.70 0.51
CA PHE A 249 13.81 3.85 1.46
C PHE A 249 14.22 3.32 2.85
N ALA A 250 14.80 2.13 2.92
CA ALA A 250 15.28 1.54 4.18
C ALA A 250 16.30 2.44 4.89
N SER A 251 17.18 3.11 4.14
CA SER A 251 18.19 4.03 4.67
C SER A 251 17.57 5.36 5.15
N ALA A 252 16.46 5.78 4.58
CA ALA A 252 15.76 7.01 4.92
C ALA A 252 14.78 6.86 6.09
N ILE A 253 14.35 5.65 6.41
CA ILE A 253 13.48 5.35 7.56
C ILE A 253 14.31 5.42 8.85
N ARG A 254 14.10 6.45 9.64
CA ARG A 254 14.74 6.66 10.95
C ARG A 254 13.80 6.38 12.12
#